data_888f551089355be9f471526c4f0b1236
#
_entry.id   888f551089355be9f471526c4f0b1236
#
_cell.length_a   1.000
_cell.length_b   1.000
_cell.length_c   1.000
_cell.angle_alpha   90.00
_cell.angle_beta   90.00
_cell.angle_gamma   90.00
#
_symmetry.space_group_name_H-M   'P 1'
#
loop_
_entity.id
_entity.type
_entity.pdbx_description
1 polymer ?
#
loop_
_entity_poly.entity_id
_entity_poly.type
_entity_poly.pdbx_seq_one_letter_code
_entity_poly.pdbx_strand_id
1 'polypeptide(L)'
;VGSEMCIRDRPVLEDSVNLFVINEDHPADADFAPEETAEFDSVTVDARIVPALTALCDAAKADGVTLKFSGGYVSYAEQEALYNAEVERLIAAGSTKIMAREDAKSTVSAPGTSDLQSGLCVTVQDDPATFSTTDTYGWLQRNMAHYGFVFRYPAGKEDETGLKRNDLVLRYVGTEHAPAIRR
;
A
#
# COMPACT_ATOMS: atom_id res chain seq x y z
N VAL A 1 17.00 -39.05 6.22
CA VAL A 1 16.69 -38.31 4.99
C VAL A 1 15.79 -37.18 5.40
N GLY A 2 16.40 -36.01 5.62
CA GLY A 2 15.72 -34.83 6.13
C GLY A 2 14.78 -34.29 5.07
N SER A 3 13.53 -34.15 5.44
CA SER A 3 12.56 -33.29 4.76
C SER A 3 13.01 -31.84 4.98
N GLU A 4 13.63 -31.24 3.99
CA GLU A 4 13.75 -29.79 3.93
C GLU A 4 12.35 -29.22 3.75
N MET A 5 11.75 -28.88 4.87
CA MET A 5 10.57 -28.06 4.89
C MET A 5 10.99 -26.69 4.35
N CYS A 6 10.58 -26.38 3.13
CA CYS A 6 10.66 -25.00 2.62
C CYS A 6 9.95 -24.11 3.62
N ILE A 7 10.72 -23.50 4.49
CA ILE A 7 10.33 -22.35 5.25
C ILE A 7 10.19 -21.25 4.19
N ARG A 8 8.99 -21.11 3.61
CA ARG A 8 8.60 -19.83 3.04
C ARG A 8 8.62 -18.89 4.21
N ASP A 9 9.58 -18.00 4.18
CA ASP A 9 9.79 -17.04 5.22
C ASP A 9 8.49 -16.26 5.45
N ARG A 10 7.76 -16.64 6.51
CA ARG A 10 6.95 -15.64 7.18
C ARG A 10 7.92 -14.55 7.57
N PRO A 11 7.67 -13.29 7.21
CA PRO A 11 8.53 -12.20 7.61
C PRO A 11 8.74 -12.30 9.12
N VAL A 12 9.99 -12.48 9.52
CA VAL A 12 10.37 -12.67 10.92
C VAL A 12 10.01 -11.41 11.68
N LEU A 13 9.07 -11.58 12.57
CA LEU A 13 8.55 -10.57 13.48
C LEU A 13 9.49 -10.40 14.67
N GLU A 14 10.54 -9.59 14.49
CA GLU A 14 11.23 -8.92 15.59
C GLU A 14 11.76 -7.61 15.03
N ASP A 15 11.36 -6.46 15.56
CA ASP A 15 11.71 -5.07 15.20
C ASP A 15 11.49 -4.65 13.72
N SER A 16 11.38 -5.59 12.79
CA SER A 16 11.13 -5.38 11.36
C SER A 16 9.68 -5.60 10.93
N VAL A 17 8.74 -5.71 11.85
CA VAL A 17 7.30 -5.95 11.59
C VAL A 17 6.72 -5.02 10.52
N ASN A 18 7.28 -3.84 10.40
CA ASN A 18 6.80 -2.81 9.50
C ASN A 18 7.53 -2.81 8.15
N LEU A 19 8.57 -3.61 7.97
CA LEU A 19 9.42 -3.60 6.78
C LEU A 19 9.12 -4.70 5.76
N PHE A 20 8.33 -5.72 6.12
CA PHE A 20 7.93 -6.70 5.14
C PHE A 20 7.08 -6.05 4.04
N VAL A 21 7.23 -6.50 2.82
CA VAL A 21 6.52 -5.98 1.65
C VAL A 21 5.79 -7.13 0.99
N ILE A 22 4.52 -6.90 0.62
CA ILE A 22 3.76 -7.80 -0.22
C ILE A 22 3.86 -7.28 -1.67
N ASN A 23 4.38 -8.11 -2.56
CA ASN A 23 4.54 -7.82 -3.98
C ASN A 23 4.57 -9.13 -4.79
N GLU A 24 4.89 -9.08 -6.09
CA GLU A 24 5.00 -10.28 -6.93
C GLU A 24 6.11 -11.24 -6.50
N ASP A 25 7.21 -10.72 -5.95
CA ASP A 25 8.34 -11.54 -5.47
C ASP A 25 8.07 -12.17 -4.09
N HIS A 26 7.24 -11.49 -3.28
CA HIS A 26 6.87 -11.90 -1.93
C HIS A 26 5.35 -11.87 -1.77
N PRO A 27 4.63 -12.79 -2.43
CA PRO A 27 3.17 -12.81 -2.37
C PRO A 27 2.68 -13.28 -1.00
N ALA A 28 1.57 -12.69 -0.56
CA ALA A 28 0.84 -13.14 0.62
C ALA A 28 -0.09 -14.30 0.27
N ASP A 29 -0.27 -15.21 1.23
CA ASP A 29 -1.26 -16.28 1.12
C ASP A 29 -2.69 -15.70 1.15
N ALA A 30 -3.66 -16.50 0.64
CA ALA A 30 -5.05 -16.04 0.55
C ALA A 30 -5.72 -15.81 1.91
N ASP A 31 -5.24 -16.47 2.96
CA ASP A 31 -5.71 -16.33 4.34
C ASP A 31 -4.89 -15.33 5.17
N PHE A 32 -3.87 -14.69 4.55
CA PHE A 32 -3.10 -13.66 5.24
C PHE A 32 -3.97 -12.42 5.50
N ALA A 33 -4.00 -11.99 6.75
CA ALA A 33 -4.64 -10.76 7.20
C ALA A 33 -3.85 -10.18 8.38
N PRO A 34 -3.99 -8.88 8.68
CA PRO A 34 -3.50 -8.30 9.93
C PRO A 34 -4.07 -9.06 11.14
N GLU A 35 -3.29 -9.21 12.21
CA GLU A 35 -3.75 -9.87 13.44
C GLU A 35 -4.94 -9.15 14.07
N GLU A 36 -4.92 -7.83 14.03
CA GLU A 36 -5.99 -6.97 14.51
C GLU A 36 -6.16 -5.79 13.55
N THR A 37 -7.41 -5.53 13.18
CA THR A 37 -7.77 -4.37 12.37
C THR A 37 -8.56 -3.37 13.17
N ALA A 38 -8.46 -2.09 12.80
CA ALA A 38 -9.23 -1.01 13.39
C ALA A 38 -9.76 -0.07 12.30
N GLU A 39 -10.89 0.55 12.57
CA GLU A 39 -11.44 1.63 11.75
C GLU A 39 -10.72 2.94 12.03
N PHE A 40 -10.29 3.62 10.98
CA PHE A 40 -9.72 4.96 11.04
C PHE A 40 -10.29 5.82 9.90
N ASP A 41 -11.01 6.88 10.24
CA ASP A 41 -11.61 7.81 9.25
C ASP A 41 -12.34 7.10 8.09
N SER A 42 -13.18 6.12 8.39
CA SER A 42 -13.92 5.30 7.41
C SER A 42 -13.12 4.29 6.58
N VAL A 43 -11.86 4.06 6.89
CA VAL A 43 -11.06 2.99 6.28
C VAL A 43 -10.59 2.00 7.34
N THR A 44 -10.46 0.74 6.97
CA THR A 44 -9.93 -0.32 7.84
C THR A 44 -8.41 -0.37 7.68
N VAL A 45 -7.69 -0.46 8.79
CA VAL A 45 -6.22 -0.55 8.81
C VAL A 45 -5.76 -1.57 9.86
N ASP A 46 -4.50 -1.94 9.82
CA ASP A 46 -3.86 -2.66 10.93
C ASP A 46 -3.91 -1.76 12.19
N ALA A 47 -4.42 -2.31 13.31
CA ALA A 47 -4.62 -1.55 14.54
C ALA A 47 -3.32 -0.89 15.06
N ARG A 48 -2.17 -1.49 14.76
CA ARG A 48 -0.85 -1.00 15.19
C ARG A 48 -0.46 0.35 14.61
N ILE A 49 -0.98 0.71 13.42
CA ILE A 49 -0.64 2.00 12.77
C ILE A 49 -1.57 3.15 13.16
N VAL A 50 -2.68 2.89 13.85
CA VAL A 50 -3.65 3.92 14.24
C VAL A 50 -3.01 5.06 15.04
N PRO A 51 -2.14 4.83 16.04
CA PRO A 51 -1.47 5.93 16.73
C PRO A 51 -0.62 6.82 15.81
N ALA A 52 0.10 6.22 14.85
CA ALA A 52 0.92 6.95 13.90
C ALA A 52 0.07 7.74 12.89
N LEU A 53 -1.06 7.17 12.42
CA LEU A 53 -2.02 7.88 11.57
C LEU A 53 -2.65 9.07 12.30
N THR A 54 -3.02 8.88 13.56
CA THR A 54 -3.57 9.96 14.39
C THR A 54 -2.57 11.11 14.52
N ALA A 55 -1.32 10.79 14.86
CA ALA A 55 -0.27 11.80 14.99
C ALA A 55 0.01 12.53 13.67
N LEU A 56 0.01 11.80 12.53
CA LEU A 56 0.17 12.39 11.19
C LEU A 56 -0.98 13.37 10.87
N CYS A 57 -2.23 12.96 11.13
CA CYS A 57 -3.40 13.79 10.87
C CYS A 57 -3.48 15.02 11.76
N ASP A 58 -3.13 14.88 13.05
CA ASP A 58 -3.12 15.99 14.01
C ASP A 58 -2.06 17.03 13.62
N ALA A 59 -0.88 16.58 13.23
CA ALA A 59 0.18 17.47 12.75
C ALA A 59 -0.20 18.18 11.44
N ALA A 60 -0.77 17.47 10.49
CA ALA A 60 -1.26 18.06 9.25
C ALA A 60 -2.32 19.13 9.53
N LYS A 61 -3.28 18.82 10.39
CA LYS A 61 -4.34 19.76 10.81
C LYS A 61 -3.78 21.01 11.50
N ALA A 62 -2.76 20.85 12.33
CA ALA A 62 -2.09 21.98 12.98
C ALA A 62 -1.44 22.93 11.96
N ASP A 63 -0.95 22.40 10.85
CA ASP A 63 -0.37 23.15 9.73
C ASP A 63 -1.40 23.57 8.67
N GLY A 64 -2.71 23.40 8.94
CA GLY A 64 -3.80 23.80 8.05
C GLY A 64 -4.09 22.83 6.91
N VAL A 65 -3.51 21.62 6.93
CA VAL A 65 -3.73 20.57 5.93
C VAL A 65 -4.69 19.53 6.51
N THR A 66 -5.75 19.20 5.75
CA THR A 66 -6.70 18.14 6.15
C THR A 66 -6.45 16.89 5.35
N LEU A 67 -6.02 15.81 6.01
CA LEU A 67 -5.89 14.50 5.40
C LEU A 67 -7.22 13.74 5.53
N LYS A 68 -7.63 13.11 4.44
CA LYS A 68 -8.74 12.14 4.40
C LYS A 68 -8.27 10.92 3.64
N PHE A 69 -8.86 9.76 3.96
CA PHE A 69 -8.48 8.51 3.36
C PHE A 69 -9.67 7.87 2.64
N SER A 70 -9.39 7.25 1.48
CA SER A 70 -10.37 6.54 0.65
C SER A 70 -10.13 5.04 0.61
N GLY A 71 -9.01 4.55 1.13
CA GLY A 71 -8.65 3.15 1.13
C GLY A 71 -7.64 2.80 2.23
N GLY A 72 -7.70 1.56 2.67
CA GLY A 72 -6.82 0.99 3.68
C GLY A 72 -6.58 -0.49 3.39
N TYR A 73 -6.80 -1.36 4.38
CA TYR A 73 -6.71 -2.80 4.23
C TYR A 73 -7.67 -3.31 3.15
N VAL A 74 -7.15 -4.17 2.29
CA VAL A 74 -7.91 -4.88 1.26
C VAL A 74 -7.61 -6.37 1.41
N SER A 75 -8.63 -7.19 1.62
CA SER A 75 -8.48 -8.64 1.70
C SER A 75 -8.08 -9.25 0.35
N TYR A 76 -7.55 -10.48 0.39
CA TYR A 76 -7.24 -11.23 -0.84
C TYR A 76 -8.45 -11.30 -1.79
N ALA A 77 -9.64 -11.62 -1.26
CA ALA A 77 -10.86 -11.75 -2.06
C ALA A 77 -11.31 -10.41 -2.68
N GLU A 78 -11.19 -9.32 -1.95
CA GLU A 78 -11.46 -7.97 -2.48
C GLU A 78 -10.46 -7.58 -3.57
N GLN A 79 -9.17 -7.87 -3.35
CA GLN A 79 -8.14 -7.64 -4.36
C GLN A 79 -8.37 -8.47 -5.62
N GLU A 80 -8.82 -9.73 -5.48
CA GLU A 80 -9.20 -10.60 -6.60
C GLU A 80 -10.37 -10.00 -7.40
N ALA A 81 -11.37 -9.48 -6.71
CA ALA A 81 -12.50 -8.82 -7.37
C ALA A 81 -12.07 -7.56 -8.15
N LEU A 82 -11.21 -6.72 -7.55
CA LEU A 82 -10.67 -5.53 -8.19
C LEU A 82 -9.84 -5.87 -9.43
N TYR A 83 -8.96 -6.86 -9.32
CA TYR A 83 -8.12 -7.32 -10.42
C TYR A 83 -8.96 -7.88 -11.57
N ASN A 84 -9.94 -8.74 -11.26
CA ASN A 84 -10.81 -9.32 -12.26
C ASN A 84 -11.67 -8.24 -12.97
N ALA A 85 -12.16 -7.23 -12.24
CA ALA A 85 -12.89 -6.11 -12.83
C ALA A 85 -12.02 -5.31 -13.82
N GLU A 86 -10.75 -5.09 -13.49
CA GLU A 86 -9.83 -4.40 -14.41
C GLU A 86 -9.52 -5.25 -15.65
N VAL A 87 -9.34 -6.57 -15.49
CA VAL A 87 -9.18 -7.49 -16.63
C VAL A 87 -10.39 -7.45 -17.56
N GLU A 88 -11.61 -7.50 -17.00
CA GLU A 88 -12.85 -7.41 -17.80
C GLU A 88 -12.98 -6.06 -18.50
N ARG A 89 -12.62 -4.96 -17.84
CA ARG A 89 -12.60 -3.63 -18.45
C ARG A 89 -11.68 -3.57 -19.66
N LEU A 90 -10.47 -4.14 -19.55
CA LEU A 90 -9.49 -4.20 -20.64
C LEU A 90 -9.98 -5.08 -21.81
N ILE A 91 -10.62 -6.21 -21.51
CA ILE A 91 -11.23 -7.07 -22.54
C ILE A 91 -12.35 -6.32 -23.28
N ALA A 92 -13.21 -5.61 -22.54
CA ALA A 92 -14.25 -4.79 -23.13
C ALA A 92 -13.70 -3.64 -24.00
N ALA A 93 -12.48 -3.17 -23.70
CA ALA A 93 -11.75 -2.19 -24.51
C ALA A 93 -11.04 -2.79 -25.73
N GLY A 94 -11.14 -4.11 -25.96
CA GLY A 94 -10.61 -4.81 -27.13
C GLY A 94 -9.33 -5.61 -26.92
N SER A 95 -8.82 -5.71 -25.67
CA SER A 95 -7.66 -6.53 -25.36
C SER A 95 -8.01 -8.02 -25.37
N THR A 96 -7.04 -8.85 -25.76
CA THR A 96 -7.19 -10.30 -25.57
C THR A 96 -7.12 -10.64 -24.08
N LYS A 97 -7.72 -11.76 -23.66
CA LYS A 97 -7.72 -12.19 -22.26
C LYS A 97 -6.30 -12.33 -21.67
N ILE A 98 -5.32 -12.75 -22.47
CA ILE A 98 -3.93 -12.88 -22.03
C ILE A 98 -3.31 -11.50 -21.82
N MET A 99 -3.43 -10.61 -22.80
CA MET A 99 -2.91 -9.23 -22.68
C MET A 99 -3.59 -8.47 -21.55
N ALA A 100 -4.92 -8.57 -21.43
CA ALA A 100 -5.66 -7.91 -20.38
C ALA A 100 -5.17 -8.31 -18.97
N ARG A 101 -4.81 -9.57 -18.75
CA ARG A 101 -4.27 -10.04 -17.46
C ARG A 101 -2.88 -9.48 -17.16
N GLU A 102 -2.02 -9.39 -18.18
CA GLU A 102 -0.68 -8.80 -18.01
C GLU A 102 -0.78 -7.27 -17.81
N ASP A 103 -1.58 -6.61 -18.63
CA ASP A 103 -1.74 -5.15 -18.56
C ASP A 103 -2.39 -4.71 -17.22
N ALA A 104 -3.35 -5.50 -16.72
CA ALA A 104 -4.02 -5.21 -15.44
C ALA A 104 -3.01 -5.15 -14.28
N LYS A 105 -1.98 -6.00 -14.24
CA LYS A 105 -0.97 -6.04 -13.17
C LYS A 105 -0.25 -4.71 -12.98
N SER A 106 -0.10 -3.93 -14.03
CA SER A 106 0.57 -2.61 -13.96
C SER A 106 -0.28 -1.52 -13.30
N THR A 107 -1.58 -1.76 -13.14
CA THR A 107 -2.56 -0.79 -12.61
C THR A 107 -3.22 -1.28 -11.33
N VAL A 108 -3.54 -2.58 -11.28
CA VAL A 108 -4.15 -3.24 -10.12
C VAL A 108 -3.33 -4.48 -9.80
N SER A 109 -2.74 -4.54 -8.62
CA SER A 109 -1.98 -5.72 -8.19
C SER A 109 -2.80 -6.99 -8.30
N ALA A 110 -2.17 -8.08 -8.72
CA ALA A 110 -2.81 -9.40 -8.69
C ALA A 110 -3.16 -9.81 -7.24
N PRO A 111 -4.13 -10.71 -7.03
CA PRO A 111 -4.46 -11.21 -5.70
C PRO A 111 -3.22 -11.76 -4.98
N GLY A 112 -3.04 -11.39 -3.73
CA GLY A 112 -1.89 -11.78 -2.92
C GLY A 112 -0.60 -10.98 -3.20
N THR A 113 -0.59 -10.05 -4.17
CA THR A 113 0.60 -9.23 -4.48
C THR A 113 0.41 -7.76 -4.15
N SER A 114 -0.72 -7.40 -3.53
CA SER A 114 -1.02 -6.05 -3.09
C SER A 114 -0.54 -5.79 -1.67
N ASP A 115 0.26 -4.76 -1.49
CA ASP A 115 0.74 -4.34 -0.17
C ASP A 115 -0.39 -3.78 0.72
N LEU A 116 -1.54 -3.44 0.14
CA LEU A 116 -2.76 -3.09 0.88
C LEU A 116 -3.26 -4.26 1.75
N GLN A 117 -2.98 -5.51 1.36
CA GLN A 117 -3.33 -6.69 2.16
C GLN A 117 -2.55 -6.74 3.50
N SER A 118 -1.45 -6.01 3.63
CA SER A 118 -0.72 -5.90 4.90
C SER A 118 -1.49 -5.11 5.97
N GLY A 119 -2.45 -4.27 5.58
CA GLY A 119 -3.10 -3.31 6.48
C GLY A 119 -2.23 -2.11 6.87
N LEU A 120 -0.98 -2.07 6.41
CA LEU A 120 -0.02 -1.02 6.75
C LEU A 120 0.00 0.13 5.73
N CYS A 121 -0.87 0.07 4.72
CA CYS A 121 -1.02 1.11 3.71
C CYS A 121 -2.35 1.85 3.87
N VAL A 122 -2.34 3.13 3.56
CA VAL A 122 -3.54 3.96 3.43
C VAL A 122 -3.50 4.74 2.13
N THR A 123 -4.66 4.95 1.52
CA THR A 123 -4.81 5.75 0.30
C THR A 123 -5.41 7.09 0.66
N VAL A 124 -4.70 8.17 0.37
CA VAL A 124 -5.21 9.55 0.54
C VAL A 124 -6.34 9.78 -0.44
N GLN A 125 -7.41 10.42 0.03
CA GLN A 125 -8.54 10.81 -0.79
C GLN A 125 -8.25 12.12 -1.52
N ASP A 126 -7.79 12.01 -2.78
CA ASP A 126 -7.54 13.17 -3.64
C ASP A 126 -7.60 12.72 -5.13
N ASP A 127 -7.48 13.65 -6.05
CA ASP A 127 -7.39 13.36 -7.48
C ASP A 127 -5.96 12.93 -7.86
N PRO A 128 -5.77 11.68 -8.32
CA PRO A 128 -4.44 11.16 -8.64
C PRO A 128 -3.74 11.95 -9.75
N ALA A 129 -4.48 12.65 -10.62
CA ALA A 129 -3.91 13.42 -11.72
C ALA A 129 -3.26 14.74 -11.26
N THR A 130 -3.75 15.31 -10.17
CA THR A 130 -3.34 16.64 -9.69
C THR A 130 -2.68 16.60 -8.32
N PHE A 131 -2.79 15.51 -7.58
CA PHE A 131 -2.33 15.39 -6.20
C PHE A 131 -0.88 15.85 -6.00
N SER A 132 0.04 15.48 -6.89
CA SER A 132 1.46 15.85 -6.78
C SER A 132 1.73 17.36 -6.85
N THR A 133 0.73 18.16 -7.23
CA THR A 133 0.82 19.64 -7.28
C THR A 133 0.12 20.33 -6.09
N THR A 134 -0.49 19.55 -5.20
CA THR A 134 -1.24 20.09 -4.05
C THR A 134 -0.34 20.45 -2.86
N ASP A 135 -0.82 21.35 -2.02
CA ASP A 135 -0.16 21.67 -0.74
C ASP A 135 -0.11 20.44 0.19
N THR A 136 -1.13 19.58 0.12
CA THR A 136 -1.20 18.32 0.86
C THR A 136 -0.04 17.39 0.49
N TYR A 137 0.24 17.20 -0.79
CA TYR A 137 1.38 16.40 -1.24
C TYR A 137 2.71 17.01 -0.77
N GLY A 138 2.88 18.33 -0.93
CA GLY A 138 4.08 19.03 -0.48
C GLY A 138 4.29 18.93 1.03
N TRP A 139 3.21 18.97 1.81
CA TRP A 139 3.27 18.79 3.26
C TRP A 139 3.66 17.34 3.62
N LEU A 140 3.02 16.34 3.02
CA LEU A 140 3.35 14.93 3.22
C LEU A 140 4.81 14.65 2.88
N GLN A 141 5.28 15.13 1.73
CA GLN A 141 6.67 14.97 1.31
C GLN A 141 7.67 15.48 2.37
N ARG A 142 7.37 16.55 3.06
CA ARG A 142 8.26 17.13 4.09
C ARG A 142 8.16 16.41 5.44
N ASN A 143 6.96 15.96 5.82
CA ASN A 143 6.65 15.62 7.21
C ASN A 143 6.36 14.15 7.48
N MET A 144 5.78 13.39 6.51
CA MET A 144 5.25 12.06 6.77
C MET A 144 6.30 11.06 7.32
N ALA A 145 7.58 11.21 6.95
CA ALA A 145 8.64 10.34 7.43
C ALA A 145 8.86 10.43 8.94
N HIS A 146 8.58 11.59 9.57
CA HIS A 146 8.65 11.76 11.01
C HIS A 146 7.60 10.93 11.77
N TYR A 147 6.51 10.57 11.07
CA TYR A 147 5.41 9.74 11.58
C TYR A 147 5.49 8.29 11.10
N GLY A 148 6.58 7.91 10.45
CA GLY A 148 6.83 6.55 10.01
C GLY A 148 6.22 6.18 8.66
N PHE A 149 5.79 7.15 7.85
CA PHE A 149 5.18 6.90 6.55
C PHE A 149 6.10 7.28 5.38
N VAL A 150 5.96 6.56 4.29
CA VAL A 150 6.61 6.82 3.00
C VAL A 150 5.60 6.66 1.87
N PHE A 151 5.85 7.26 0.72
CA PHE A 151 5.09 6.94 -0.50
C PHE A 151 5.41 5.50 -0.93
N ARG A 152 4.36 4.70 -1.17
CA ARG A 152 4.53 3.28 -1.54
C ARG A 152 4.97 3.10 -2.98
N TYR A 153 4.44 3.91 -3.89
CA TYR A 153 4.67 3.83 -5.34
C TYR A 153 5.18 5.18 -5.88
N PRO A 154 6.39 5.62 -5.48
CA PRO A 154 6.94 6.90 -5.91
C PRO A 154 7.35 6.87 -7.38
N ALA A 155 7.47 8.04 -7.99
CA ALA A 155 7.96 8.17 -9.35
C ALA A 155 9.39 7.62 -9.52
N GLY A 156 9.65 6.95 -10.64
CA GLY A 156 10.97 6.39 -10.99
C GLY A 156 11.30 5.08 -10.25
N LYS A 157 10.30 4.43 -9.64
CA LYS A 157 10.43 3.15 -8.95
C LYS A 157 9.47 2.09 -9.54
N GLU A 158 8.95 2.33 -10.72
CA GLU A 158 8.00 1.45 -11.38
C GLU A 158 8.59 0.06 -11.64
N ASP A 159 9.86 -0.01 -12.02
CA ASP A 159 10.58 -1.28 -12.24
C ASP A 159 10.80 -2.07 -10.94
N GLU A 160 10.92 -1.37 -9.80
CA GLU A 160 11.11 -2.01 -8.48
C GLU A 160 9.78 -2.41 -7.85
N THR A 161 8.71 -1.68 -8.10
CA THR A 161 7.39 -1.91 -7.50
C THR A 161 6.46 -2.77 -8.34
N GLY A 162 6.74 -2.89 -9.65
CA GLY A 162 5.87 -3.55 -10.63
C GLY A 162 4.59 -2.77 -10.96
N LEU A 163 4.38 -1.62 -10.33
CA LEU A 163 3.18 -0.80 -10.47
C LEU A 163 3.52 0.61 -10.94
N LYS A 164 2.58 1.21 -11.66
CA LYS A 164 2.65 2.61 -12.03
C LYS A 164 2.71 3.50 -10.79
N ARG A 165 3.36 4.66 -10.95
CA ARG A 165 3.38 5.70 -9.91
C ARG A 165 1.97 5.94 -9.34
N ASN A 166 1.88 5.95 -8.02
CA ASN A 166 0.68 6.31 -7.29
C ASN A 166 1.06 7.02 -5.98
N ASP A 167 1.08 8.34 -6.02
CA ASP A 167 1.47 9.18 -4.87
C ASP A 167 0.39 9.23 -3.78
N LEU A 168 -0.81 8.68 -4.01
CA LEU A 168 -1.86 8.64 -3.02
C LEU A 168 -1.65 7.56 -1.95
N VAL A 169 -0.85 6.53 -2.24
CA VAL A 169 -0.66 5.40 -1.32
C VAL A 169 0.52 5.66 -0.40
N LEU A 170 0.23 5.78 0.89
CA LEU A 170 1.21 5.86 1.96
C LEU A 170 1.41 4.49 2.60
N ARG A 171 2.66 4.12 2.87
CA ARG A 171 3.04 2.91 3.59
C ARG A 171 3.66 3.26 4.92
N TYR A 172 3.19 2.61 5.99
CA TYR A 172 3.84 2.66 7.30
C TYR A 172 5.04 1.71 7.34
N VAL A 173 6.20 2.25 7.68
CA VAL A 173 7.48 1.51 7.81
C VAL A 173 8.15 1.76 9.15
N GLY A 174 7.50 2.54 10.03
CA GLY A 174 8.06 2.94 11.32
C GLY A 174 8.92 4.20 11.26
N THR A 175 8.98 4.90 12.38
CA THR A 175 9.68 6.20 12.48
C THR A 175 11.19 6.08 12.36
N GLU A 176 11.76 4.91 12.65
CA GLU A 176 13.19 4.65 12.53
C GLU A 176 13.64 4.47 11.07
N HIS A 177 12.78 3.85 10.24
CA HIS A 177 13.11 3.48 8.87
C HIS A 177 12.67 4.51 7.82
N ALA A 178 11.55 5.18 8.04
CA ALA A 178 10.99 6.13 7.08
C ALA A 178 11.97 7.23 6.63
N PRO A 179 12.79 7.85 7.52
CA PRO A 179 13.75 8.86 7.09
C PRO A 179 14.88 8.31 6.20
N ALA A 180 15.23 7.03 6.36
CA ALA A 180 16.26 6.38 5.54
C ALA A 180 15.73 6.00 4.15
N ILE A 181 14.49 5.53 4.06
CA ILE A 181 13.83 5.13 2.81
C ILE A 181 13.52 6.36 1.92
N ARG A 182 13.24 7.50 2.54
CA ARG A 182 12.94 8.76 1.85
C ARG A 182 14.10 9.27 0.98
N ARG A 183 15.34 8.85 1.24
CA ARG A 183 16.54 9.30 0.51
C ARG A 183 16.68 8.59 -0.83
#